data_bb6d93bd3f9c259779e5feb2895b2137
#
_entry.id   bb6d93bd3f9c259779e5feb2895b2137
#
_cell.length_a   1.000
_cell.length_b   1.000
_cell.length_c   1.000
_cell.angle_alpha   90.00
_cell.angle_beta   90.00
_cell.angle_gamma   90.00
#
_symmetry.space_group_name_H-M   'P 1'
#
loop_
_entity.id
_entity.type
_entity.pdbx_description
1 polymer ?
#
loop_
_entity_poly.entity_id
_entity_poly.type
_entity_poly.pdbx_seq_one_letter_code
_entity_poly.pdbx_strand_id
1 'polypeptide(L)'
;MDRRSFVKRAGWAGIAAGFSSTAAFADTVEEAKAGAHTDAQATTKTASPETLLLKDYRPKSIYKIPVTEIAKAKFPVIDMHSHPYAKTEAEIDDWVRNMDEVGIEKTMILTMSTGAAFDEIQRKYAKYPERFEMWCGFDFTGYDKPGFGPGAVKELERCKQAGARGVGEIHDKGQGLRSGKLKAPGMHPDDPRMDAVWEKCGELGMPVSLHVADPIWMYQKMDRYNDGLMNAYEWRLDNQPGIVGLSGMVDILERTTARHRNTTFIACHLANLDYDLARLGEVLERNPNLYADISARYAETAPIPRFAAQFYGKYAERLVYGTDMGFDKPMYGITFRILESLDEHFYEVDQFSYHWALNGLGLSDEALKKVYLENAAELLARRKG
;
A
#
# COMPACT_ATOMS: atom_id res chain seq x y z
N MET A 1 21.28 -7.02 5.36
CA MET A 1 20.15 -6.28 5.91
C MET A 1 18.94 -7.18 5.83
N ASP A 2 18.24 -7.41 6.93
CA ASP A 2 17.03 -8.24 6.93
C ASP A 2 15.96 -7.52 6.09
N ARG A 3 15.37 -8.19 5.08
CA ARG A 3 14.32 -7.66 4.20
C ARG A 3 13.13 -7.11 4.98
N ARG A 4 12.88 -7.63 6.18
CA ARG A 4 11.88 -7.10 7.13
C ARG A 4 12.11 -5.63 7.50
N SER A 5 13.36 -5.20 7.55
CA SER A 5 13.67 -3.79 7.81
C SER A 5 13.30 -2.88 6.66
N PHE A 6 13.22 -3.41 5.44
CA PHE A 6 12.88 -2.63 4.25
C PHE A 6 11.38 -2.36 4.15
N VAL A 7 10.54 -3.40 4.30
CA VAL A 7 9.08 -3.25 4.36
C VAL A 7 8.68 -2.30 5.50
N LYS A 8 9.32 -2.46 6.66
CA LYS A 8 9.11 -1.57 7.82
C LYS A 8 9.55 -0.12 7.59
N ARG A 9 10.53 0.12 6.71
CA ARG A 9 11.02 1.49 6.40
C ARG A 9 10.24 2.17 5.28
N ALA A 10 9.72 1.41 4.34
CA ALA A 10 9.03 1.98 3.18
C ALA A 10 7.61 2.47 3.50
N GLY A 11 6.84 1.73 4.30
CA GLY A 11 5.46 2.10 4.67
C GLY A 11 5.32 3.12 5.79
N TRP A 12 6.43 3.56 6.47
CA TRP A 12 6.31 4.17 7.78
C TRP A 12 7.27 5.31 8.10
N ALA A 13 7.56 6.16 7.16
CA ALA A 13 8.22 7.44 7.46
C ALA A 13 7.39 8.35 8.41
N GLY A 14 6.61 7.79 9.29
CA GLY A 14 5.62 8.55 10.03
C GLY A 14 5.34 8.24 11.49
N ILE A 15 5.92 7.22 12.11
CA ILE A 15 5.71 7.02 13.55
C ILE A 15 7.03 6.80 14.28
N ALA A 16 7.70 7.87 14.62
CA ALA A 16 8.52 7.95 15.83
C ALA A 16 8.20 9.27 16.49
N ALA A 17 7.64 9.21 17.67
CA ALA A 17 7.50 10.34 18.54
C ALA A 17 8.87 10.97 18.79
N GLY A 18 8.93 12.26 18.65
CA GLY A 18 9.97 13.21 18.94
C GLY A 18 11.33 12.71 19.40
N PHE A 19 12.35 12.93 18.57
CA PHE A 19 13.61 13.55 18.98
C PHE A 19 14.31 14.06 17.71
N SER A 20 14.76 15.30 17.78
CA SER A 20 15.49 16.00 16.74
C SER A 20 16.84 15.34 16.49
N SER A 21 17.11 14.88 15.26
CA SER A 21 18.43 14.99 14.64
C SER A 21 18.29 14.69 13.13
N THR A 22 18.57 15.70 12.34
CA THR A 22 18.51 15.72 10.87
C THR A 22 19.80 15.20 10.21
N ALA A 23 20.59 14.36 10.86
CA ALA A 23 21.90 13.95 10.36
C ALA A 23 22.16 12.44 10.25
N ALA A 24 21.19 11.55 10.52
CA ALA A 24 21.47 10.11 10.61
C ALA A 24 20.92 9.25 9.46
N PHE A 25 20.42 9.83 8.37
CA PHE A 25 19.78 9.08 7.29
C PHE A 25 20.68 8.73 6.08
N ALA A 26 21.87 9.31 6.01
CA ALA A 26 22.78 9.09 4.87
C ALA A 26 23.78 7.92 5.07
N ASP A 27 24.16 7.62 6.31
CA ASP A 27 25.32 6.74 6.56
C ASP A 27 25.01 5.23 6.71
N THR A 28 23.77 4.79 6.64
CA THR A 28 23.45 3.36 6.85
C THR A 28 23.23 2.54 5.59
N VAL A 29 23.40 3.13 4.40
CA VAL A 29 23.18 2.41 3.12
C VAL A 29 24.48 1.80 2.56
N GLU A 30 25.63 2.27 2.98
CA GLU A 30 26.92 1.85 2.39
C GLU A 30 27.51 0.55 2.99
N GLU A 31 27.10 0.17 4.19
CA GLU A 31 27.61 -1.07 4.83
C GLU A 31 26.88 -2.37 4.41
N ALA A 32 25.84 -2.30 3.60
CA ALA A 32 25.02 -3.47 3.27
C ALA A 32 25.42 -4.19 1.96
N LYS A 33 26.44 -3.72 1.23
CA LYS A 33 26.86 -4.31 -0.05
C LYS A 33 28.00 -5.32 0.02
N ALA A 34 28.55 -5.60 1.17
CA ALA A 34 29.67 -6.53 1.34
C ALA A 34 29.34 -7.68 2.30
N GLY A 35 28.38 -8.50 1.95
CA GLY A 35 28.08 -9.74 2.67
C GLY A 35 27.91 -10.88 1.69
N ALA A 36 29.05 -11.45 1.25
CA ALA A 36 29.06 -12.70 0.50
C ALA A 36 28.33 -13.78 1.30
N HIS A 37 27.50 -14.57 0.61
CA HIS A 37 26.95 -15.82 1.10
C HIS A 37 28.10 -16.74 1.53
N THR A 38 28.38 -16.78 2.80
CA THR A 38 29.06 -17.92 3.40
C THR A 38 27.95 -18.77 4.02
N ASP A 39 27.70 -19.91 3.39
CA ASP A 39 26.99 -21.05 4.04
C ASP A 39 27.82 -21.49 5.26
N ALA A 40 27.68 -20.75 6.35
CA ALA A 40 28.08 -21.27 7.65
C ALA A 40 27.04 -22.33 8.03
N GLN A 41 27.43 -23.60 8.00
CA GLN A 41 26.74 -24.68 8.64
C GLN A 41 26.57 -24.33 10.14
N ALA A 42 25.55 -23.55 10.44
CA ALA A 42 25.09 -23.38 11.81
C ALA A 42 24.61 -24.78 12.25
N THR A 43 25.28 -25.34 13.23
CA THR A 43 24.78 -26.52 13.95
C THR A 43 23.37 -26.21 14.39
N THR A 44 22.37 -26.77 13.70
CA THR A 44 20.96 -26.56 13.97
C THR A 44 20.67 -27.17 15.34
N LYS A 45 20.66 -26.35 16.38
CA LYS A 45 20.08 -26.74 17.65
C LYS A 45 18.65 -27.18 17.38
N THR A 46 18.30 -28.37 17.88
CA THR A 46 16.91 -28.86 17.81
C THR A 46 15.98 -27.78 18.37
N ALA A 47 15.03 -27.32 17.56
CA ALA A 47 14.02 -26.37 18.00
C ALA A 47 12.96 -27.08 18.86
N SER A 48 12.53 -26.45 19.95
CA SER A 48 11.43 -26.92 20.79
C SER A 48 10.32 -25.87 20.82
N PRO A 49 9.03 -26.26 20.89
CA PRO A 49 7.93 -25.30 21.01
C PRO A 49 8.05 -24.35 22.19
N GLU A 50 8.79 -24.76 23.25
CA GLU A 50 9.01 -23.93 24.45
C GLU A 50 10.10 -22.87 24.24
N THR A 51 10.99 -23.04 23.27
CA THR A 51 12.17 -22.19 23.09
C THR A 51 12.24 -21.47 21.75
N LEU A 52 11.53 -21.95 20.74
CA LEU A 52 11.46 -21.30 19.43
C LEU A 52 10.56 -20.06 19.50
N LEU A 53 11.15 -18.89 19.28
CA LEU A 53 10.36 -17.65 19.21
C LEU A 53 9.53 -17.59 17.92
N LEU A 54 8.31 -17.09 18.01
CA LEU A 54 7.42 -16.93 16.84
C LEU A 54 8.11 -16.18 15.69
N LYS A 55 8.87 -15.13 15.99
CA LYS A 55 9.63 -14.36 14.99
C LYS A 55 10.70 -15.18 14.24
N ASP A 56 11.14 -16.30 14.80
CA ASP A 56 12.16 -17.18 14.22
C ASP A 56 11.56 -18.44 13.61
N TYR A 57 10.23 -18.62 13.72
CA TYR A 57 9.51 -19.72 13.11
C TYR A 57 9.48 -19.57 11.58
N ARG A 58 10.04 -20.56 10.86
CA ARG A 58 10.16 -20.59 9.40
C ARG A 58 9.69 -21.93 8.86
N PRO A 59 8.37 -22.17 8.88
CA PRO A 59 7.81 -23.40 8.39
C PRO A 59 8.06 -23.55 6.87
N LYS A 60 8.18 -24.79 6.45
CA LYS A 60 8.25 -25.18 5.03
C LYS A 60 7.12 -26.17 4.76
N SER A 61 6.47 -26.04 3.61
CA SER A 61 5.47 -27.01 3.19
C SER A 61 6.11 -28.39 3.06
N ILE A 62 5.44 -29.39 3.64
CA ILE A 62 5.82 -30.81 3.48
C ILE A 62 5.09 -31.49 2.35
N TYR A 63 4.10 -30.83 1.78
CA TYR A 63 3.26 -31.40 0.72
C TYR A 63 4.02 -31.46 -0.59
N LYS A 64 3.88 -32.58 -1.30
CA LYS A 64 4.43 -32.78 -2.64
C LYS A 64 3.35 -32.48 -3.67
N ILE A 65 3.12 -31.21 -3.89
CA ILE A 65 2.08 -30.67 -4.76
C ILE A 65 2.73 -29.76 -5.82
N PRO A 66 2.02 -29.41 -6.89
CA PRO A 66 2.54 -28.46 -7.88
C PRO A 66 3.01 -27.16 -7.25
N VAL A 67 4.10 -26.62 -7.78
CA VAL A 67 4.64 -25.30 -7.43
C VAL A 67 4.77 -24.51 -8.72
N THR A 68 4.12 -23.36 -8.76
CA THR A 68 4.14 -22.47 -9.92
C THR A 68 5.15 -21.36 -9.69
N GLU A 69 6.12 -21.26 -10.59
CA GLU A 69 7.03 -20.11 -10.65
C GLU A 69 6.49 -19.11 -11.67
N ILE A 70 6.15 -17.90 -11.20
CA ILE A 70 5.64 -16.84 -12.05
C ILE A 70 6.68 -15.72 -12.09
N ALA A 71 7.47 -15.72 -13.16
CA ALA A 71 8.49 -14.69 -13.39
C ALA A 71 7.89 -13.39 -13.97
N LYS A 72 6.73 -13.48 -14.63
CA LYS A 72 6.07 -12.38 -15.33
C LYS A 72 4.55 -12.52 -15.20
N ALA A 73 3.86 -11.40 -14.98
CA ALA A 73 2.41 -11.36 -14.96
C ALA A 73 1.80 -11.88 -16.27
N LYS A 74 0.68 -12.59 -16.19
CA LYS A 74 -0.03 -13.15 -17.32
C LYS A 74 -0.54 -12.09 -18.31
N PHE A 75 -0.87 -10.93 -17.82
CA PHE A 75 -1.30 -9.75 -18.59
C PHE A 75 -0.48 -8.53 -18.17
N PRO A 76 -0.43 -7.47 -19.01
CA PRO A 76 0.19 -6.21 -18.61
C PRO A 76 -0.42 -5.65 -17.32
N VAL A 77 0.41 -4.99 -16.49
CA VAL A 77 -0.01 -4.51 -15.19
C VAL A 77 0.29 -3.02 -15.04
N ILE A 78 -0.67 -2.28 -14.50
CA ILE A 78 -0.47 -0.93 -13.96
C ILE A 78 -0.46 -1.04 -12.43
N ASP A 79 0.67 -0.67 -11.83
CA ASP A 79 0.81 -0.63 -10.37
C ASP A 79 0.30 0.72 -9.85
N MET A 80 -0.89 0.71 -9.23
CA MET A 80 -1.57 1.92 -8.76
C MET A 80 -1.11 2.40 -7.38
N HIS A 81 -0.24 1.62 -6.70
CA HIS A 81 0.21 1.95 -5.36
C HIS A 81 1.69 1.59 -5.16
N SER A 82 2.53 2.61 -5.24
CA SER A 82 3.94 2.49 -4.89
C SER A 82 4.45 3.82 -4.34
N HIS A 83 5.66 3.82 -3.79
CA HIS A 83 6.28 5.00 -3.19
C HIS A 83 7.63 5.32 -3.84
N PRO A 84 8.26 6.49 -3.60
CA PRO A 84 9.55 6.83 -4.19
C PRO A 84 10.69 6.04 -3.50
N TYR A 85 10.68 4.72 -3.66
CA TYR A 85 11.65 3.80 -3.06
C TYR A 85 13.05 3.98 -3.62
N ALA A 86 13.17 4.12 -4.95
CA ALA A 86 14.45 4.39 -5.60
C ALA A 86 14.96 5.78 -5.24
N LYS A 87 16.20 5.87 -4.76
CA LYS A 87 16.82 7.12 -4.30
C LYS A 87 17.83 7.68 -5.31
N THR A 88 18.38 6.84 -6.16
CA THR A 88 19.37 7.18 -7.17
C THR A 88 18.84 6.89 -8.58
N GLU A 89 19.46 7.50 -9.59
CA GLU A 89 19.12 7.21 -11.00
C GLU A 89 19.35 5.74 -11.35
N ALA A 90 20.43 5.13 -10.83
CA ALA A 90 20.72 3.72 -11.06
C ALA A 90 19.62 2.81 -10.49
N GLU A 91 19.10 3.11 -9.30
CA GLU A 91 17.97 2.36 -8.73
C GLU A 91 16.68 2.55 -9.53
N ILE A 92 16.45 3.73 -10.12
CA ILE A 92 15.32 3.97 -11.02
C ILE A 92 15.48 3.15 -12.31
N ASP A 93 16.70 3.13 -12.88
CA ASP A 93 17.01 2.29 -14.04
C ASP A 93 16.80 0.79 -13.73
N ASP A 94 17.20 0.34 -12.54
CA ASP A 94 16.96 -1.02 -12.05
C ASP A 94 15.47 -1.30 -11.90
N TRP A 95 14.71 -0.35 -11.38
CA TRP A 95 13.26 -0.48 -11.27
C TRP A 95 12.60 -0.66 -12.63
N VAL A 96 12.95 0.18 -13.60
CA VAL A 96 12.41 0.06 -14.98
C VAL A 96 12.76 -1.29 -15.60
N ARG A 97 14.00 -1.79 -15.43
CA ARG A 97 14.36 -3.13 -15.89
C ARG A 97 13.53 -4.22 -15.22
N ASN A 98 13.32 -4.13 -13.92
CA ASN A 98 12.46 -5.08 -13.21
C ASN A 98 11.02 -5.03 -13.75
N MET A 99 10.47 -3.83 -13.97
CA MET A 99 9.14 -3.65 -14.57
C MET A 99 9.03 -4.35 -15.93
N ASP A 100 10.03 -4.18 -16.81
CA ASP A 100 10.05 -4.80 -18.14
C ASP A 100 10.06 -6.34 -18.06
N GLU A 101 10.86 -6.87 -17.14
CA GLU A 101 10.97 -8.32 -16.96
C GLU A 101 9.70 -8.94 -16.39
N VAL A 102 9.06 -8.26 -15.42
CA VAL A 102 7.90 -8.82 -14.71
C VAL A 102 6.55 -8.43 -15.32
N GLY A 103 6.52 -7.52 -16.31
CA GLY A 103 5.29 -7.13 -17.03
C GLY A 103 4.53 -5.95 -16.41
N ILE A 104 5.20 -5.09 -15.63
CA ILE A 104 4.62 -3.83 -15.15
C ILE A 104 4.82 -2.76 -16.24
N GLU A 105 3.73 -2.21 -16.75
CA GLU A 105 3.79 -1.15 -17.77
C GLU A 105 4.03 0.22 -17.15
N LYS A 106 3.33 0.51 -16.07
CA LYS A 106 3.37 1.82 -15.40
C LYS A 106 3.19 1.67 -13.90
N THR A 107 3.81 2.56 -13.13
CA THR A 107 3.69 2.63 -11.67
C THR A 107 3.30 4.03 -11.22
N MET A 108 2.28 4.12 -10.37
CA MET A 108 1.90 5.36 -9.68
C MET A 108 2.79 5.54 -8.45
N ILE A 109 3.49 6.66 -8.40
CA ILE A 109 4.34 7.02 -7.26
C ILE A 109 3.58 7.96 -6.34
N LEU A 110 3.08 7.43 -5.23
CA LEU A 110 2.39 8.16 -4.19
C LEU A 110 3.44 8.87 -3.31
N THR A 111 3.72 10.13 -3.62
CA THR A 111 4.87 10.82 -3.03
C THR A 111 4.63 11.31 -1.60
N MET A 112 3.37 11.45 -1.20
CA MET A 112 2.97 12.06 0.09
C MET A 112 3.58 13.45 0.30
N SER A 113 4.03 14.12 -0.74
CA SER A 113 4.82 15.34 -0.68
C SER A 113 4.17 16.49 -1.44
N THR A 114 4.46 17.71 -1.00
CA THR A 114 4.07 18.98 -1.63
C THR A 114 5.29 19.89 -1.77
N GLY A 115 5.12 21.06 -2.36
CA GLY A 115 6.18 22.06 -2.48
C GLY A 115 7.44 21.54 -3.15
N ALA A 116 8.58 22.05 -2.71
CA ALA A 116 9.89 21.69 -3.24
C ALA A 116 10.21 20.19 -3.12
N ALA A 117 9.68 19.50 -2.10
CA ALA A 117 9.89 18.06 -1.95
C ALA A 117 9.19 17.25 -3.05
N PHE A 118 7.98 17.64 -3.44
CA PHE A 118 7.30 17.06 -4.60
C PHE A 118 8.10 17.33 -5.89
N ASP A 119 8.52 18.57 -6.10
CA ASP A 119 9.25 18.97 -7.31
C ASP A 119 10.58 18.23 -7.46
N GLU A 120 11.25 17.93 -6.34
CA GLU A 120 12.47 17.12 -6.33
C GLU A 120 12.21 15.68 -6.77
N ILE A 121 11.16 15.03 -6.21
CA ILE A 121 10.79 13.67 -6.60
C ILE A 121 10.39 13.64 -8.08
N GLN A 122 9.56 14.57 -8.52
CA GLN A 122 9.14 14.69 -9.92
C GLN A 122 10.35 14.76 -10.87
N ARG A 123 11.36 15.59 -10.56
CA ARG A 123 12.59 15.69 -11.35
C ARG A 123 13.40 14.39 -11.35
N LYS A 124 13.48 13.70 -10.23
CA LYS A 124 14.22 12.45 -10.10
C LYS A 124 13.70 11.35 -11.03
N TYR A 125 12.37 11.23 -11.15
CA TYR A 125 11.74 10.19 -12.00
C TYR A 125 11.47 10.67 -13.44
N ALA A 126 11.79 11.91 -13.78
CA ALA A 126 11.48 12.54 -15.09
C ALA A 126 12.15 11.86 -16.29
N LYS A 127 13.18 11.03 -16.09
CA LYS A 127 13.82 10.22 -17.13
C LYS A 127 12.85 9.24 -17.80
N TYR A 128 11.84 8.75 -17.06
CA TYR A 128 10.91 7.72 -17.51
C TYR A 128 9.43 8.16 -17.34
N PRO A 129 8.98 9.22 -18.05
CA PRO A 129 7.66 9.79 -17.82
C PRO A 129 6.50 8.87 -18.21
N GLU A 130 6.76 7.91 -19.13
CA GLU A 130 5.76 6.91 -19.53
C GLU A 130 5.65 5.73 -18.55
N ARG A 131 6.66 5.57 -17.68
CA ARG A 131 6.74 4.45 -16.74
C ARG A 131 6.31 4.84 -15.33
N PHE A 132 6.53 6.08 -14.94
CA PHE A 132 6.19 6.60 -13.63
C PHE A 132 5.26 7.79 -13.70
N GLU A 133 4.27 7.79 -12.85
CA GLU A 133 3.36 8.91 -12.70
C GLU A 133 3.35 9.38 -11.25
N MET A 134 3.58 10.67 -11.04
CA MET A 134 3.72 11.24 -9.70
C MET A 134 2.37 11.73 -9.18
N TRP A 135 2.03 11.29 -7.96
CA TRP A 135 0.88 11.75 -7.19
C TRP A 135 1.37 12.56 -5.99
N CYS A 136 0.83 13.77 -5.80
CA CYS A 136 1.26 14.64 -4.71
C CYS A 136 0.56 14.31 -3.39
N GLY A 137 1.04 14.88 -2.28
CA GLY A 137 0.35 14.90 -1.01
C GLY A 137 -0.57 16.09 -0.84
N PHE A 138 -1.06 16.29 0.40
CA PHE A 138 -1.70 17.52 0.82
C PHE A 138 -0.83 18.33 1.78
N ASP A 139 -0.95 19.64 1.70
CA ASP A 139 -0.37 20.54 2.70
C ASP A 139 -1.37 20.78 3.84
N PHE A 140 -1.10 20.17 5.00
CA PHE A 140 -1.90 20.35 6.21
C PHE A 140 -1.43 21.51 7.09
N THR A 141 -0.53 22.36 6.60
CA THR A 141 -0.04 23.53 7.36
C THR A 141 -1.20 24.45 7.70
N GLY A 142 -1.37 24.73 8.99
CA GLY A 142 -2.44 25.60 9.46
C GLY A 142 -3.85 24.99 9.41
N TYR A 143 -3.97 23.66 9.41
CA TYR A 143 -5.26 22.94 9.39
C TYR A 143 -6.21 23.34 10.51
N ASP A 144 -5.69 23.85 11.62
CA ASP A 144 -6.41 24.35 12.80
C ASP A 144 -6.76 25.85 12.73
N LYS A 145 -6.43 26.53 11.62
CA LYS A 145 -6.62 27.97 11.43
C LYS A 145 -7.65 28.29 10.35
N PRO A 146 -8.32 29.44 10.46
CA PRO A 146 -9.14 29.96 9.37
C PRO A 146 -8.33 30.08 8.07
N GLY A 147 -8.94 29.69 6.94
CA GLY A 147 -8.31 29.77 5.60
C GLY A 147 -7.48 28.55 5.20
N PHE A 148 -7.46 27.49 5.98
CA PHE A 148 -6.77 26.24 5.63
C PHE A 148 -7.20 25.66 4.26
N GLY A 149 -8.51 25.47 4.06
CA GLY A 149 -9.02 24.85 2.81
C GLY A 149 -8.56 25.57 1.54
N PRO A 150 -8.74 26.91 1.40
CA PRO A 150 -8.21 27.67 0.27
C PRO A 150 -6.69 27.58 0.10
N GLY A 151 -5.93 27.51 1.18
CA GLY A 151 -4.47 27.33 1.13
C GLY A 151 -4.06 25.98 0.57
N ALA A 152 -4.68 24.91 1.07
CA ALA A 152 -4.46 23.55 0.60
C ALA A 152 -4.86 23.37 -0.88
N VAL A 153 -5.98 23.97 -1.31
CA VAL A 153 -6.41 24.00 -2.71
C VAL A 153 -5.36 24.69 -3.61
N LYS A 154 -4.83 25.84 -3.20
CA LYS A 154 -3.79 26.54 -3.97
C LYS A 154 -2.52 25.68 -4.15
N GLU A 155 -2.10 24.99 -3.12
CA GLU A 155 -0.95 24.09 -3.22
C GLU A 155 -1.25 22.85 -4.09
N LEU A 156 -2.46 22.30 -4.04
CA LEU A 156 -2.90 21.23 -4.93
C LEU A 156 -2.84 21.66 -6.41
N GLU A 157 -3.35 22.86 -6.72
CA GLU A 157 -3.28 23.44 -8.08
C GLU A 157 -1.83 23.64 -8.52
N ARG A 158 -0.95 24.11 -7.63
CA ARG A 158 0.49 24.24 -7.90
C ARG A 158 1.10 22.87 -8.23
N CYS A 159 0.81 21.83 -7.42
CA CYS A 159 1.30 20.48 -7.67
C CYS A 159 0.79 19.93 -9.03
N LYS A 160 -0.48 20.20 -9.40
CA LYS A 160 -1.03 19.84 -10.71
C LYS A 160 -0.23 20.49 -11.83
N GLN A 161 0.09 21.79 -11.70
CA GLN A 161 0.91 22.51 -12.68
C GLN A 161 2.34 21.96 -12.76
N ALA A 162 2.89 21.53 -11.62
CA ALA A 162 4.20 20.88 -11.54
C ALA A 162 4.23 19.43 -12.03
N GLY A 163 3.09 18.90 -12.51
CA GLY A 163 3.01 17.58 -13.12
C GLY A 163 2.32 16.48 -12.29
N ALA A 164 1.79 16.80 -11.11
CA ALA A 164 0.99 15.83 -10.35
C ALA A 164 -0.25 15.40 -11.13
N ARG A 165 -0.58 14.11 -11.09
CA ARG A 165 -1.71 13.52 -11.80
C ARG A 165 -2.78 12.93 -10.88
N GLY A 166 -2.50 12.83 -9.60
CA GLY A 166 -3.38 12.35 -8.55
C GLY A 166 -2.85 12.80 -7.20
N VAL A 167 -3.52 12.38 -6.15
CA VAL A 167 -3.16 12.67 -4.76
C VAL A 167 -2.99 11.36 -3.99
N GLY A 168 -1.91 11.22 -3.25
CA GLY A 168 -1.67 10.03 -2.43
C GLY A 168 -0.21 9.88 -1.97
N GLU A 169 -0.03 9.07 -1.00
CA GLU A 169 -1.00 8.38 -0.18
C GLU A 169 -1.42 9.32 0.97
N ILE A 170 -2.70 9.50 1.18
CA ILE A 170 -3.21 10.28 2.30
C ILE A 170 -3.67 9.31 3.38
N HIS A 171 -3.10 9.42 4.57
CA HIS A 171 -3.34 8.47 5.66
C HIS A 171 -4.27 9.04 6.72
N ASP A 172 -5.14 8.21 7.25
CA ASP A 172 -5.73 8.38 8.56
C ASP A 172 -5.90 7.02 9.25
N LYS A 173 -5.07 6.76 10.24
CA LYS A 173 -5.09 5.51 11.01
C LYS A 173 -5.91 5.64 12.30
N GLY A 174 -6.85 6.60 12.33
CA GLY A 174 -7.74 6.86 13.45
C GLY A 174 -7.28 7.96 14.40
N GLN A 175 -6.25 8.72 14.04
CA GLN A 175 -5.74 9.85 14.82
C GLN A 175 -5.83 11.20 14.09
N GLY A 176 -6.33 11.18 12.86
CA GLY A 176 -6.41 12.32 11.95
C GLY A 176 -5.46 12.19 10.76
N LEU A 177 -5.74 13.01 9.76
CA LEU A 177 -5.11 13.00 8.44
C LEU A 177 -3.60 13.29 8.51
N ARG A 178 -2.88 12.65 7.58
CA ARG A 178 -1.44 12.80 7.39
C ARG A 178 -1.07 12.70 5.91
N SER A 179 -0.03 13.45 5.53
CA SER A 179 0.62 13.35 4.24
C SER A 179 2.13 13.53 4.46
N GLY A 180 2.90 12.45 4.35
CA GLY A 180 4.30 12.44 4.72
C GLY A 180 4.56 12.92 6.16
N LYS A 181 5.30 14.03 6.30
CA LYS A 181 5.60 14.62 7.60
C LYS A 181 4.49 15.55 8.14
N LEU A 182 3.59 15.98 7.27
CA LEU A 182 2.50 16.88 7.62
C LEU A 182 1.35 16.11 8.27
N LYS A 183 0.80 16.65 9.34
CA LYS A 183 -0.23 16.02 10.16
C LYS A 183 -1.33 17.00 10.51
N ALA A 184 -2.56 16.50 10.59
CA ALA A 184 -3.74 17.21 11.07
C ALA A 184 -4.46 16.39 12.15
N PRO A 185 -3.90 16.28 13.37
CA PRO A 185 -4.50 15.52 14.46
C PRO A 185 -5.97 15.87 14.71
N GLY A 186 -6.82 14.84 14.80
CA GLY A 186 -8.26 15.00 15.04
C GLY A 186 -9.07 15.51 13.84
N MET A 187 -8.44 15.80 12.70
CA MET A 187 -9.14 16.10 11.45
C MET A 187 -9.19 14.82 10.60
N HIS A 188 -10.36 14.28 10.40
CA HIS A 188 -10.58 13.07 9.62
C HIS A 188 -11.02 13.38 8.17
N PRO A 189 -11.02 12.42 7.24
CA PRO A 189 -11.41 12.67 5.84
C PRO A 189 -12.79 13.31 5.64
N ASP A 190 -13.75 13.02 6.52
CA ASP A 190 -15.11 13.59 6.48
C ASP A 190 -15.25 14.95 7.18
N ASP A 191 -14.15 15.53 7.66
CA ASP A 191 -14.16 16.86 8.26
C ASP A 191 -14.49 17.94 7.20
N PRO A 192 -15.45 18.85 7.46
CA PRO A 192 -15.84 19.88 6.48
C PRO A 192 -14.68 20.78 6.00
N ARG A 193 -13.60 20.90 6.75
CA ARG A 193 -12.40 21.64 6.33
C ARG A 193 -11.73 21.02 5.09
N MET A 194 -11.96 19.74 4.84
CA MET A 194 -11.44 19.02 3.68
C MET A 194 -12.34 19.12 2.45
N ASP A 195 -13.59 19.57 2.59
CA ASP A 195 -14.57 19.54 1.47
C ASP A 195 -14.03 20.27 0.22
N ALA A 196 -13.50 21.47 0.38
CA ALA A 196 -12.95 22.25 -0.74
C ALA A 196 -11.76 21.55 -1.44
N VAL A 197 -10.98 20.76 -0.69
CA VAL A 197 -9.81 20.03 -1.23
C VAL A 197 -10.28 18.82 -2.02
N TRP A 198 -11.25 18.05 -1.48
CA TRP A 198 -11.83 16.91 -2.18
C TRP A 198 -12.55 17.33 -3.46
N GLU A 199 -13.37 18.39 -3.40
CA GLU A 199 -14.06 18.96 -4.57
C GLU A 199 -13.06 19.38 -5.64
N LYS A 200 -11.97 20.06 -5.25
CA LYS A 200 -10.93 20.48 -6.18
C LYS A 200 -10.24 19.27 -6.85
N CYS A 201 -10.00 18.17 -6.14
CA CYS A 201 -9.51 16.93 -6.76
C CYS A 201 -10.44 16.46 -7.89
N GLY A 202 -11.75 16.47 -7.64
CA GLY A 202 -12.75 16.12 -8.66
C GLY A 202 -12.77 17.09 -9.86
N GLU A 203 -12.68 18.42 -9.61
CA GLU A 203 -12.59 19.43 -10.65
C GLU A 203 -11.37 19.25 -11.56
N LEU A 204 -10.21 18.94 -10.94
CA LEU A 204 -8.94 18.73 -11.64
C LEU A 204 -8.82 17.34 -12.27
N GLY A 205 -9.78 16.44 -12.02
CA GLY A 205 -9.71 15.06 -12.45
C GLY A 205 -8.54 14.30 -11.82
N MET A 206 -8.17 14.63 -10.58
CA MET A 206 -7.09 13.97 -9.83
C MET A 206 -7.68 12.93 -8.87
N PRO A 207 -7.50 11.62 -9.11
CA PRO A 207 -7.92 10.60 -8.17
C PRO A 207 -7.18 10.74 -6.84
N VAL A 208 -7.81 10.28 -5.77
CA VAL A 208 -7.26 10.33 -4.40
C VAL A 208 -7.04 8.93 -3.88
N SER A 209 -5.80 8.57 -3.57
CA SER A 209 -5.44 7.35 -2.86
C SER A 209 -5.50 7.63 -1.35
N LEU A 210 -6.46 7.01 -0.67
CA LEU A 210 -6.82 7.28 0.71
C LEU A 210 -6.68 6.03 1.58
N HIS A 211 -5.71 6.06 2.49
CA HIS A 211 -5.46 5.00 3.44
C HIS A 211 -6.21 5.28 4.75
N VAL A 212 -7.27 4.54 4.99
CA VAL A 212 -8.00 4.59 6.26
C VAL A 212 -7.72 3.34 7.08
N ALA A 213 -7.52 3.54 8.39
CA ALA A 213 -7.24 2.48 9.36
C ALA A 213 -5.94 1.68 9.08
N ASP A 214 -5.82 0.52 9.68
CA ASP A 214 -4.82 -0.54 9.50
C ASP A 214 -5.49 -1.90 9.71
N PRO A 215 -4.83 -3.03 9.42
CA PRO A 215 -5.39 -4.37 9.61
C PRO A 215 -6.00 -4.59 10.99
N ILE A 216 -7.10 -5.32 11.05
CA ILE A 216 -7.87 -5.55 12.28
C ILE A 216 -7.03 -6.08 13.44
N TRP A 217 -6.03 -6.90 13.15
CA TRP A 217 -5.13 -7.46 14.16
C TRP A 217 -4.37 -6.40 14.97
N MET A 218 -4.12 -5.22 14.38
CA MET A 218 -3.41 -4.12 15.05
C MET A 218 -4.25 -3.45 16.14
N TYR A 219 -5.59 -3.56 16.06
CA TYR A 219 -6.53 -3.06 17.06
C TYR A 219 -6.88 -4.10 18.12
N GLN A 220 -6.56 -5.37 17.89
CA GLN A 220 -6.82 -6.45 18.81
C GLN A 220 -5.73 -6.54 19.89
N LYS A 221 -6.07 -7.12 21.01
CA LYS A 221 -5.11 -7.38 22.08
C LYS A 221 -3.94 -8.22 21.57
N MET A 222 -2.71 -7.81 21.92
CA MET A 222 -1.49 -8.52 21.55
C MET A 222 -1.26 -9.71 22.45
N ASP A 223 -1.95 -10.80 22.21
CA ASP A 223 -1.83 -12.06 22.97
C ASP A 223 -1.83 -13.29 22.03
N ARG A 224 -1.87 -14.49 22.63
CA ARG A 224 -1.81 -15.78 21.93
C ARG A 224 -3.00 -16.06 20.99
N TYR A 225 -4.05 -15.27 21.03
CA TYR A 225 -5.25 -15.42 20.20
C TYR A 225 -5.26 -14.46 19.01
N ASN A 226 -4.30 -13.54 18.93
CA ASN A 226 -4.16 -12.63 17.80
C ASN A 226 -3.44 -13.35 16.67
N ASP A 227 -4.18 -13.71 15.63
CA ASP A 227 -3.67 -14.46 14.47
C ASP A 227 -2.59 -13.68 13.71
N GLY A 228 -2.71 -12.36 13.62
CA GLY A 228 -1.72 -11.49 13.00
C GLY A 228 -0.55 -11.06 13.90
N LEU A 229 -0.41 -11.60 15.11
CA LEU A 229 0.53 -11.11 16.12
C LEU A 229 1.95 -10.88 15.61
N MET A 230 2.45 -11.74 14.73
CA MET A 230 3.82 -11.67 14.22
C MET A 230 4.10 -10.35 13.46
N ASN A 231 3.12 -9.87 12.70
CA ASN A 231 3.18 -8.57 12.00
C ASN A 231 2.63 -7.45 12.87
N ALA A 232 1.44 -7.66 13.46
CA ALA A 232 0.68 -6.62 14.15
C ALA A 232 1.40 -6.03 15.35
N TYR A 233 2.24 -6.79 16.06
CA TYR A 233 2.89 -6.32 17.27
C TYR A 233 3.70 -5.05 17.10
N GLU A 234 4.40 -4.89 15.98
CA GLU A 234 5.20 -3.68 15.72
C GLU A 234 4.35 -2.48 15.28
N TRP A 235 3.16 -2.74 14.77
CA TRP A 235 2.23 -1.74 14.25
C TRP A 235 0.99 -1.57 15.10
N ARG A 236 1.02 -2.10 16.32
CA ARG A 236 -0.11 -2.14 17.24
C ARG A 236 -0.76 -0.78 17.47
N LEU A 237 -2.07 -0.79 17.50
CA LEU A 237 -2.92 0.36 17.74
C LEU A 237 -3.79 0.18 18.99
N ASP A 238 -3.86 -1.03 19.54
CA ASP A 238 -4.61 -1.37 20.76
C ASP A 238 -4.17 -0.60 22.01
N ASN A 239 -2.98 -0.03 21.98
CA ASN A 239 -2.39 0.80 23.05
C ASN A 239 -2.46 2.31 22.78
N GLN A 240 -3.18 2.76 21.74
CA GLN A 240 -3.30 4.17 21.37
C GLN A 240 -4.59 4.75 21.97
N PRO A 241 -4.50 5.63 22.99
CA PRO A 241 -5.71 6.21 23.61
C PRO A 241 -6.44 7.11 22.61
N GLY A 242 -7.77 7.00 22.59
CA GLY A 242 -8.63 7.86 21.76
C GLY A 242 -8.58 7.59 20.25
N ILE A 243 -7.95 6.51 19.81
CA ILE A 243 -7.94 6.13 18.40
C ILE A 243 -9.33 5.76 17.91
N VAL A 244 -9.71 6.23 16.73
CA VAL A 244 -10.89 5.74 16.03
C VAL A 244 -10.58 4.35 15.46
N GLY A 245 -11.33 3.35 15.87
CA GLY A 245 -11.12 1.97 15.42
C GLY A 245 -11.50 1.77 13.95
N LEU A 246 -11.13 0.61 13.38
CA LEU A 246 -11.29 0.30 11.96
C LEU A 246 -12.72 0.53 11.46
N SER A 247 -13.75 0.03 12.14
CA SER A 247 -15.13 0.24 11.71
C SER A 247 -15.50 1.73 11.60
N GLY A 248 -15.09 2.55 12.59
CA GLY A 248 -15.34 3.99 12.55
C GLY A 248 -14.58 4.68 11.41
N MET A 249 -13.39 4.21 11.08
CA MET A 249 -12.62 4.73 9.94
C MET A 249 -13.24 4.36 8.60
N VAL A 250 -13.82 3.17 8.47
CA VAL A 250 -14.59 2.78 7.28
C VAL A 250 -15.85 3.64 7.14
N ASP A 251 -16.55 3.91 8.23
CA ASP A 251 -17.73 4.81 8.22
C ASP A 251 -17.34 6.24 7.81
N ILE A 252 -16.17 6.74 8.22
CA ILE A 252 -15.59 8.01 7.78
C ILE A 252 -15.30 7.99 6.27
N LEU A 253 -14.70 6.93 5.75
CA LEU A 253 -14.47 6.76 4.31
C LEU A 253 -15.79 6.81 3.53
N GLU A 254 -16.82 6.10 3.97
CA GLU A 254 -18.13 6.10 3.32
C GLU A 254 -18.78 7.48 3.33
N ARG A 255 -18.73 8.21 4.46
CA ARG A 255 -19.26 9.59 4.52
C ARG A 255 -18.51 10.53 3.58
N THR A 256 -17.18 10.40 3.50
CA THR A 256 -16.33 11.19 2.61
C THR A 256 -16.70 10.96 1.15
N THR A 257 -16.73 9.69 0.73
CA THR A 257 -17.02 9.33 -0.67
C THR A 257 -18.44 9.64 -1.07
N ALA A 258 -19.40 9.46 -0.15
CA ALA A 258 -20.81 9.80 -0.37
C ALA A 258 -21.04 11.31 -0.54
N ARG A 259 -20.28 12.15 0.14
CA ARG A 259 -20.37 13.62 0.05
C ARG A 259 -19.71 14.15 -1.23
N HIS A 260 -18.60 13.56 -1.67
CA HIS A 260 -17.78 14.05 -2.79
C HIS A 260 -17.89 13.15 -4.03
N ARG A 261 -19.08 13.01 -4.58
CA ARG A 261 -19.41 12.09 -5.69
C ARG A 261 -18.63 12.36 -6.98
N ASN A 262 -18.17 13.59 -7.21
CA ASN A 262 -17.38 13.97 -8.39
C ASN A 262 -15.89 13.65 -8.25
N THR A 263 -15.44 13.26 -7.07
CA THR A 263 -14.06 12.88 -6.79
C THR A 263 -13.95 11.35 -6.80
N THR A 264 -12.98 10.84 -7.56
CA THR A 264 -12.65 9.42 -7.54
C THR A 264 -11.73 9.13 -6.37
N PHE A 265 -12.11 8.18 -5.53
CA PHE A 265 -11.29 7.70 -4.43
C PHE A 265 -10.82 6.27 -4.69
N ILE A 266 -9.60 5.97 -4.24
CA ILE A 266 -9.04 4.62 -4.21
C ILE A 266 -8.71 4.34 -2.75
N ALA A 267 -9.48 3.45 -2.12
CA ALA A 267 -9.19 3.00 -0.78
C ALA A 267 -7.97 2.09 -0.81
N CYS A 268 -6.90 2.50 -0.13
CA CYS A 268 -5.68 1.70 -0.04
C CYS A 268 -5.96 0.39 0.70
N HIS A 269 -5.28 -0.67 0.26
CA HIS A 269 -5.20 -1.93 1.01
C HIS A 269 -6.57 -2.56 1.30
N LEU A 270 -7.46 -2.62 0.28
CA LEU A 270 -8.84 -3.12 0.44
C LEU A 270 -9.61 -2.38 1.55
N ALA A 271 -9.34 -1.08 1.78
CA ALA A 271 -9.85 -0.31 2.93
C ALA A 271 -9.53 -0.95 4.29
N ASN A 272 -8.50 -1.81 4.38
CA ASN A 272 -8.18 -2.68 5.52
C ASN A 272 -9.33 -3.60 5.97
N LEU A 273 -10.24 -3.93 5.04
CA LEU A 273 -11.34 -4.89 5.21
C LEU A 273 -11.02 -6.28 4.61
N ASP A 274 -9.74 -6.62 4.48
CA ASP A 274 -9.26 -7.94 4.06
C ASP A 274 -9.82 -9.08 4.92
N TYR A 275 -10.07 -8.82 6.20
CA TYR A 275 -10.70 -9.74 7.14
C TYR A 275 -12.23 -9.84 6.98
N ASP A 276 -12.88 -8.87 6.32
CA ASP A 276 -14.33 -8.79 6.07
C ASP A 276 -14.61 -8.28 4.65
N LEU A 277 -14.27 -9.10 3.66
CA LEU A 277 -14.48 -8.79 2.25
C LEU A 277 -15.96 -8.60 1.89
N ALA A 278 -16.90 -9.20 2.63
CA ALA A 278 -18.31 -8.97 2.43
C ALA A 278 -18.67 -7.51 2.72
N ARG A 279 -18.20 -6.96 3.83
CA ARG A 279 -18.37 -5.55 4.18
C ARG A 279 -17.72 -4.62 3.14
N LEU A 280 -16.52 -4.97 2.66
CA LEU A 280 -15.89 -4.19 1.58
C LEU A 280 -16.76 -4.16 0.33
N GLY A 281 -17.35 -5.29 -0.04
CA GLY A 281 -18.27 -5.37 -1.17
C GLY A 281 -19.46 -4.41 -1.01
N GLU A 282 -20.08 -4.39 0.15
CA GLU A 282 -21.16 -3.45 0.46
C GLU A 282 -20.71 -1.98 0.39
N VAL A 283 -19.51 -1.66 0.89
CA VAL A 283 -18.94 -0.32 0.81
C VAL A 283 -18.75 0.12 -0.65
N LEU A 284 -18.22 -0.76 -1.49
CA LEU A 284 -18.03 -0.51 -2.93
C LEU A 284 -19.38 -0.33 -3.66
N GLU A 285 -20.39 -1.14 -3.35
CA GLU A 285 -21.72 -1.05 -3.97
C GLU A 285 -22.41 0.29 -3.65
N ARG A 286 -22.29 0.78 -2.42
CA ARG A 286 -22.88 2.07 -2.00
C ARG A 286 -22.14 3.29 -2.55
N ASN A 287 -20.86 3.15 -2.92
CA ASN A 287 -20.00 4.27 -3.31
C ASN A 287 -19.43 4.09 -4.72
N PRO A 288 -20.18 4.49 -5.79
CA PRO A 288 -19.77 4.27 -7.19
C PRO A 288 -18.49 5.00 -7.60
N ASN A 289 -18.06 6.00 -6.86
CA ASN A 289 -16.82 6.75 -7.06
C ASN A 289 -15.65 6.22 -6.21
N LEU A 290 -15.82 5.07 -5.53
CA LEU A 290 -14.80 4.41 -4.73
C LEU A 290 -14.29 3.15 -5.44
N TYR A 291 -13.00 3.03 -5.57
CA TYR A 291 -12.24 1.82 -5.93
C TYR A 291 -11.45 1.34 -4.72
N ALA A 292 -10.89 0.15 -4.77
CA ALA A 292 -9.94 -0.31 -3.77
C ALA A 292 -8.70 -0.88 -4.45
N ASP A 293 -7.51 -0.52 -3.98
CA ASP A 293 -6.31 -1.24 -4.37
C ASP A 293 -6.09 -2.46 -3.46
N ILE A 294 -5.39 -3.44 -4.00
CA ILE A 294 -5.10 -4.70 -3.31
C ILE A 294 -3.69 -4.74 -2.70
N SER A 295 -3.00 -3.60 -2.72
CA SER A 295 -1.61 -3.51 -2.28
C SER A 295 -1.43 -3.98 -0.84
N ALA A 296 -0.31 -4.63 -0.59
CA ALA A 296 0.08 -5.14 0.73
C ALA A 296 -1.00 -5.97 1.47
N ARG A 297 -2.02 -6.54 0.75
CA ARG A 297 -3.06 -7.41 1.33
C ARG A 297 -3.13 -8.79 0.67
N TYR A 298 -2.06 -9.19 0.03
CA TYR A 298 -1.92 -10.49 -0.61
C TYR A 298 -1.87 -11.62 0.42
N ALA A 299 -1.06 -11.45 1.46
CA ALA A 299 -0.90 -12.46 2.49
C ALA A 299 -2.14 -12.63 3.37
N GLU A 300 -2.96 -11.58 3.51
CA GLU A 300 -4.17 -11.58 4.31
C GLU A 300 -5.35 -12.24 3.60
N THR A 301 -5.39 -12.18 2.27
CA THR A 301 -6.45 -12.82 1.46
C THR A 301 -6.11 -14.25 1.05
N ALA A 302 -4.82 -14.58 0.92
CA ALA A 302 -4.35 -15.91 0.52
C ALA A 302 -4.73 -17.07 1.49
N PRO A 303 -4.95 -16.87 2.80
CA PRO A 303 -5.44 -17.91 3.70
C PRO A 303 -6.89 -18.34 3.45
N ILE A 304 -7.68 -17.51 2.77
CA ILE A 304 -9.10 -17.76 2.46
C ILE A 304 -9.37 -17.82 0.95
N PRO A 305 -8.62 -18.64 0.17
CA PRO A 305 -8.53 -18.52 -1.29
C PRO A 305 -9.87 -18.64 -2.00
N ARG A 306 -10.76 -19.53 -1.55
CA ARG A 306 -12.06 -19.70 -2.20
C ARG A 306 -12.96 -18.47 -2.04
N PHE A 307 -13.04 -17.91 -0.85
CA PHE A 307 -13.86 -16.72 -0.59
C PHE A 307 -13.24 -15.48 -1.23
N ALA A 308 -11.92 -15.32 -1.13
CA ALA A 308 -11.19 -14.23 -1.77
C ALA A 308 -11.37 -14.27 -3.30
N ALA A 309 -11.19 -15.42 -3.95
CA ALA A 309 -11.39 -15.55 -5.40
C ALA A 309 -12.82 -15.17 -5.84
N GLN A 310 -13.84 -15.58 -5.07
CA GLN A 310 -15.23 -15.18 -5.35
C GLN A 310 -15.42 -13.67 -5.21
N PHE A 311 -14.85 -13.06 -4.18
CA PHE A 311 -14.88 -11.60 -3.98
C PHE A 311 -14.20 -10.87 -5.12
N TYR A 312 -12.96 -11.25 -5.48
CA TYR A 312 -12.21 -10.65 -6.59
C TYR A 312 -12.95 -10.78 -7.92
N GLY A 313 -13.55 -11.95 -8.19
CA GLY A 313 -14.37 -12.14 -9.39
C GLY A 313 -15.62 -11.25 -9.43
N LYS A 314 -16.34 -11.15 -8.30
CA LYS A 314 -17.57 -10.33 -8.21
C LYS A 314 -17.28 -8.83 -8.34
N TYR A 315 -16.21 -8.35 -7.72
CA TYR A 315 -15.87 -6.93 -7.66
C TYR A 315 -14.67 -6.55 -8.55
N ALA A 316 -14.31 -7.40 -9.53
CA ALA A 316 -13.17 -7.18 -10.40
C ALA A 316 -13.11 -5.77 -11.01
N GLU A 317 -14.26 -5.18 -11.37
CA GLU A 317 -14.37 -3.84 -11.96
C GLU A 317 -14.11 -2.68 -10.98
N ARG A 318 -13.90 -2.97 -9.71
CA ARG A 318 -13.71 -1.98 -8.64
C ARG A 318 -12.37 -2.14 -7.92
N LEU A 319 -11.57 -3.12 -8.34
CA LEU A 319 -10.27 -3.42 -7.75
C LEU A 319 -9.16 -3.01 -8.71
N VAL A 320 -8.06 -2.48 -8.18
CA VAL A 320 -6.85 -2.17 -8.93
C VAL A 320 -5.64 -2.80 -8.27
N TYR A 321 -4.69 -3.24 -9.08
CA TYR A 321 -3.43 -3.77 -8.60
C TYR A 321 -2.57 -2.66 -8.01
N GLY A 322 -1.84 -2.97 -6.95
CA GLY A 322 -0.84 -2.13 -6.32
C GLY A 322 0.12 -2.99 -5.52
N THR A 323 1.35 -2.54 -5.32
CA THR A 323 2.35 -3.29 -4.55
C THR A 323 2.54 -2.79 -3.13
N ASP A 324 2.92 -1.55 -2.95
CA ASP A 324 3.32 -0.92 -1.66
C ASP A 324 4.43 -1.65 -0.89
N MET A 325 5.17 -2.55 -1.52
CA MET A 325 6.19 -3.39 -0.87
C MET A 325 7.56 -3.33 -1.53
N GLY A 326 7.82 -2.31 -2.37
CA GLY A 326 9.08 -2.16 -3.07
C GLY A 326 8.97 -2.42 -4.57
N PHE A 327 10.10 -2.76 -5.21
CA PHE A 327 10.17 -2.90 -6.67
C PHE A 327 11.08 -4.06 -7.12
N ASP A 328 11.35 -5.01 -6.25
CA ASP A 328 12.15 -6.19 -6.61
C ASP A 328 11.30 -7.30 -7.24
N LYS A 329 11.92 -8.11 -8.12
CA LYS A 329 11.24 -9.17 -8.85
C LYS A 329 10.62 -10.25 -7.96
N PRO A 330 11.27 -10.71 -6.86
CA PRO A 330 10.64 -11.65 -5.94
C PRO A 330 9.33 -11.14 -5.33
N MET A 331 9.26 -9.84 -5.01
CA MET A 331 8.03 -9.24 -4.49
C MET A 331 6.91 -9.26 -5.54
N TYR A 332 7.19 -8.84 -6.78
CA TYR A 332 6.19 -8.94 -7.87
C TYR A 332 5.78 -10.40 -8.12
N GLY A 333 6.75 -11.31 -8.21
CA GLY A 333 6.51 -12.72 -8.48
C GLY A 333 5.59 -13.38 -7.46
N ILE A 334 5.74 -13.07 -6.15
CA ILE A 334 4.87 -13.64 -5.11
C ILE A 334 3.44 -13.09 -5.20
N THR A 335 3.25 -11.81 -5.55
CA THR A 335 1.91 -11.24 -5.74
C THR A 335 1.19 -11.89 -6.92
N PHE A 336 1.89 -12.09 -8.04
CA PHE A 336 1.34 -12.79 -9.20
C PHE A 336 1.03 -14.25 -8.89
N ARG A 337 1.92 -14.94 -8.16
CA ARG A 337 1.67 -16.34 -7.74
C ARG A 337 0.38 -16.46 -6.92
N ILE A 338 0.14 -15.53 -6.01
CA ILE A 338 -1.10 -15.52 -5.22
C ILE A 338 -2.33 -15.27 -6.11
N LEU A 339 -2.26 -14.35 -7.06
CA LEU A 339 -3.42 -14.01 -7.89
C LEU A 339 -3.70 -15.04 -9.00
N GLU A 340 -2.66 -15.56 -9.64
CA GLU A 340 -2.78 -16.33 -10.88
C GLU A 340 -2.76 -17.85 -10.67
N SER A 341 -2.04 -18.37 -9.64
CA SER A 341 -1.89 -19.81 -9.45
C SER A 341 -3.00 -20.43 -8.61
N LEU A 342 -3.07 -21.75 -8.66
CA LEU A 342 -3.87 -22.59 -7.75
C LEU A 342 -2.96 -23.32 -6.74
N ASP A 343 -1.76 -22.79 -6.50
CA ASP A 343 -0.83 -23.36 -5.54
C ASP A 343 -1.41 -23.34 -4.13
N GLU A 344 -1.15 -24.39 -3.37
CA GLU A 344 -1.66 -24.55 -2.02
C GLU A 344 -0.52 -24.63 -1.01
N HIS A 345 -0.78 -24.12 0.19
CA HIS A 345 0.03 -24.30 1.39
C HIS A 345 1.52 -23.99 1.18
N PHE A 346 1.82 -22.78 0.76
CA PHE A 346 3.20 -22.28 0.68
C PHE A 346 3.42 -21.13 1.69
N TYR A 347 4.68 -20.81 1.98
CA TYR A 347 5.04 -19.78 2.94
C TYR A 347 5.89 -18.69 2.29
N GLU A 348 5.65 -17.44 2.67
CA GLU A 348 6.46 -16.29 2.29
C GLU A 348 6.56 -15.32 3.47
N VAL A 349 7.38 -15.71 4.46
CA VAL A 349 7.53 -14.96 5.70
C VAL A 349 8.37 -13.70 5.51
N ASP A 350 9.34 -13.73 4.58
CA ASP A 350 10.29 -12.64 4.40
C ASP A 350 9.65 -11.40 3.74
N GLN A 351 8.70 -11.60 2.84
CA GLN A 351 7.97 -10.48 2.22
C GLN A 351 6.83 -9.96 3.10
N PHE A 352 6.05 -10.88 3.70
CA PHE A 352 4.79 -10.50 4.34
C PHE A 352 4.83 -10.48 5.88
N SER A 353 5.85 -11.09 6.49
CA SER A 353 6.00 -11.18 7.97
C SER A 353 4.84 -11.90 8.68
N TYR A 354 4.16 -12.84 8.00
CA TYR A 354 3.17 -13.72 8.59
C TYR A 354 3.67 -15.17 8.66
N HIS A 355 3.14 -15.96 9.61
CA HIS A 355 3.56 -17.35 9.83
C HIS A 355 2.57 -18.39 9.29
N TRP A 356 1.43 -17.95 8.78
CA TRP A 356 0.44 -18.84 8.17
C TRP A 356 0.80 -19.26 6.74
N ALA A 357 0.20 -20.35 6.30
CA ALA A 357 0.33 -20.80 4.92
C ALA A 357 -0.52 -19.93 3.97
N LEU A 358 0.02 -19.68 2.80
CA LEU A 358 -0.62 -18.96 1.70
C LEU A 358 -1.13 -19.94 0.66
N ASN A 359 -2.11 -19.51 -0.13
CA ASN A 359 -2.65 -20.24 -1.28
C ASN A 359 -2.84 -19.29 -2.46
N GLY A 360 -2.77 -19.82 -3.65
CA GLY A 360 -3.15 -19.11 -4.86
C GLY A 360 -4.67 -18.97 -4.97
N LEU A 361 -5.12 -17.87 -5.55
CA LEU A 361 -6.54 -17.56 -5.74
C LEU A 361 -7.07 -18.11 -7.07
N GLY A 362 -6.19 -18.34 -8.06
CA GLY A 362 -6.55 -18.82 -9.38
C GLY A 362 -7.59 -17.95 -10.07
N LEU A 363 -7.40 -16.63 -10.06
CA LEU A 363 -8.34 -15.69 -10.64
C LEU A 363 -8.52 -15.94 -12.14
N SER A 364 -9.75 -15.76 -12.62
CA SER A 364 -10.04 -15.87 -14.05
C SER A 364 -9.29 -14.79 -14.86
N ASP A 365 -9.05 -15.08 -16.14
CA ASP A 365 -8.40 -14.14 -17.05
C ASP A 365 -9.15 -12.79 -17.15
N GLU A 366 -10.48 -12.83 -17.06
CA GLU A 366 -11.31 -11.64 -17.03
C GLU A 366 -11.06 -10.79 -15.77
N ALA A 367 -11.06 -11.43 -14.61
CA ALA A 367 -10.76 -10.73 -13.36
C ALA A 367 -9.33 -10.17 -13.32
N LEU A 368 -8.35 -10.95 -13.79
CA LEU A 368 -6.95 -10.50 -13.87
C LEU A 368 -6.79 -9.28 -14.77
N LYS A 369 -7.38 -9.28 -15.97
CA LYS A 369 -7.32 -8.12 -16.89
C LYS A 369 -7.91 -6.86 -16.27
N LYS A 370 -9.05 -6.99 -15.57
CA LYS A 370 -9.68 -5.87 -14.86
C LYS A 370 -8.77 -5.32 -13.78
N VAL A 371 -8.30 -6.18 -12.88
CA VAL A 371 -7.49 -5.80 -11.72
C VAL A 371 -6.11 -5.27 -12.14
N TYR A 372 -5.48 -5.90 -13.12
CA TYR A 372 -4.12 -5.55 -13.54
C TYR A 372 -4.05 -4.29 -14.40
N LEU A 373 -5.00 -4.10 -15.31
CA LEU A 373 -4.85 -3.08 -16.35
C LEU A 373 -6.10 -2.23 -16.58
N GLU A 374 -7.26 -2.87 -16.88
CA GLU A 374 -8.37 -2.15 -17.50
C GLU A 374 -8.94 -1.06 -16.58
N ASN A 375 -9.16 -1.37 -15.29
CA ASN A 375 -9.70 -0.41 -14.34
C ASN A 375 -8.74 0.77 -14.13
N ALA A 376 -7.45 0.48 -13.98
CA ALA A 376 -6.43 1.50 -13.84
C ALA A 376 -6.36 2.38 -15.09
N ALA A 377 -6.32 1.79 -16.30
CA ALA A 377 -6.30 2.51 -17.54
C ALA A 377 -7.54 3.42 -17.72
N GLU A 378 -8.72 2.91 -17.35
CA GLU A 378 -9.96 3.71 -17.38
C GLU A 378 -9.91 4.89 -16.39
N LEU A 379 -9.48 4.67 -15.17
CA LEU A 379 -9.30 5.72 -14.15
C LEU A 379 -8.33 6.80 -14.64
N LEU A 380 -7.23 6.39 -15.26
CA LEU A 380 -6.23 7.30 -15.77
C LEU A 380 -6.73 8.07 -17.01
N ALA A 381 -7.59 7.48 -17.84
CA ALA A 381 -8.17 8.11 -19.02
C ALA A 381 -9.28 9.13 -18.71
N ARG A 382 -10.01 8.97 -17.60
CA ARG A 382 -11.11 9.88 -17.20
C ARG A 382 -10.62 11.26 -16.75
N ARG A 383 -9.34 11.48 -16.66
CA ARG A 383 -8.76 12.75 -16.21
C ARG A 383 -9.05 13.86 -17.19
N LYS A 384 -9.48 14.98 -16.66
CA LYS A 384 -9.54 16.21 -17.43
C LYS A 384 -8.09 16.67 -17.71
N GLY A 385 -7.76 16.88 -18.97
CA GLY A 385 -6.44 17.27 -19.44
C GLY A 385 -5.92 18.57 -18.80
#